data_134a171cd1a92f69744956a808b517d9
#
_entry.id   134a171cd1a92f69744956a808b517d9
#
_cell.length_a   1.000
_cell.length_b   1.000
_cell.length_c   1.000
_cell.angle_alpha   90.00
_cell.angle_beta   90.00
_cell.angle_gamma   90.00
#
_symmetry.space_group_name_H-M   'P 1'
#
loop_
_entity.id
_entity.type
_entity.pdbx_description
1 polymer ?
#
loop_
_entity_poly.entity_id
_entity_poly.type
_entity_poly.pdbx_seq_one_letter_code
_entity_poly.pdbx_strand_id
1 'polypeptide(L)'
;MVDKKNIQIKIDERLKQLQKEISLKGFRPGKIPANIVEREVGEEYINEEAVEMYLPENLFTILKDEEISPATRPAIKEIKKKKNSFDVEVLITLWPKISKLPKLDQTVEVESIKPTSEEIDDQIERVRSQFAEATKTDRAVKTGDYVLINLTSTKNNNEIKDFTFSDRLYEVGTGSLIKSLDSKLEGVASGAIIKFTDNIEQINEENVDVTVLVKEVREKILPDLTDEWVSETTEFEDINELKTELEKNIENIKKQQVASQYQAGLTTKLIEEADIKLPEQLVIAEMDSILQNFLAELEQNNIKLEDYFKITGLTEDALREDLNQQASRNLSMVLILDKVIEDFEIKLNENDNSLIDQHMESHDSDKAVSYTHLTLPTKRIV
;
A
#
# COMPACT_ATOMS: atom_id res chain seq x y z
N MET A 1 37.17 -7.52 -18.68
CA MET A 1 38.16 -8.60 -18.45
C MET A 1 38.90 -8.32 -17.15
N VAL A 2 38.92 -9.28 -16.22
CA VAL A 2 39.58 -9.12 -14.92
C VAL A 2 40.79 -10.05 -14.86
N ASP A 3 41.97 -9.51 -14.51
CA ASP A 3 43.22 -10.28 -14.45
C ASP A 3 43.19 -11.21 -13.22
N LYS A 4 43.65 -12.46 -13.39
CA LYS A 4 43.74 -13.46 -12.31
C LYS A 4 44.54 -12.95 -11.12
N LYS A 5 45.57 -12.12 -11.34
CA LYS A 5 46.36 -11.51 -10.25
C LYS A 5 45.52 -10.63 -9.33
N ASN A 6 44.57 -9.90 -9.87
CA ASN A 6 43.72 -8.99 -9.10
C ASN A 6 42.72 -9.77 -8.23
N ILE A 7 42.29 -10.94 -8.69
CA ILE A 7 41.36 -11.80 -7.98
C ILE A 7 42.06 -12.72 -6.96
N GLN A 8 43.39 -12.94 -7.10
CA GLN A 8 44.13 -13.90 -6.27
C GLN A 8 43.95 -13.65 -4.75
N ILE A 9 43.89 -12.39 -4.35
CA ILE A 9 43.64 -12.02 -2.94
C ILE A 9 42.24 -12.51 -2.49
N LYS A 10 41.22 -12.35 -3.31
CA LYS A 10 39.85 -12.80 -3.02
C LYS A 10 39.73 -14.33 -3.06
N ILE A 11 40.47 -15.00 -3.94
CA ILE A 11 40.59 -16.48 -3.95
C ILE A 11 41.16 -16.97 -2.63
N ASP A 12 42.24 -16.35 -2.14
CA ASP A 12 42.90 -16.73 -0.90
C ASP A 12 42.00 -16.42 0.33
N GLU A 13 41.23 -15.32 0.29
CA GLU A 13 40.24 -14.99 1.30
C GLU A 13 39.11 -16.02 1.34
N ARG A 14 38.55 -16.38 0.20
CA ARG A 14 37.45 -17.37 0.11
C ARG A 14 37.92 -18.77 0.52
N LEU A 15 39.10 -19.18 0.12
CA LEU A 15 39.70 -20.44 0.59
C LEU A 15 39.82 -20.49 2.11
N LYS A 16 40.26 -19.39 2.75
CA LYS A 16 40.33 -19.29 4.23
C LYS A 16 38.97 -19.36 4.90
N GLN A 17 37.93 -18.82 4.27
CA GLN A 17 36.54 -18.93 4.77
C GLN A 17 36.06 -20.38 4.66
N LEU A 18 36.16 -20.98 3.49
CA LEU A 18 35.80 -22.37 3.21
C LEU A 18 36.51 -23.38 4.11
N GLN A 19 37.80 -23.15 4.45
CA GLN A 19 38.53 -23.99 5.43
C GLN A 19 37.82 -24.05 6.79
N LYS A 20 37.09 -22.99 7.20
CA LYS A 20 36.37 -22.92 8.47
C LYS A 20 34.96 -23.48 8.35
N GLU A 21 34.33 -23.33 7.19
CA GLU A 21 32.92 -23.72 6.93
C GLU A 21 32.79 -25.22 6.64
N ILE A 22 33.78 -25.81 5.97
CA ILE A 22 33.71 -27.20 5.52
C ILE A 22 34.18 -28.16 6.59
N SER A 23 33.46 -29.26 6.75
CA SER A 23 33.86 -30.40 7.58
C SER A 23 34.19 -31.61 6.73
N LEU A 24 35.43 -32.04 6.76
CA LEU A 24 35.91 -33.21 6.03
C LEU A 24 36.40 -34.32 7.00
N LYS A 25 36.03 -35.56 6.67
CA LYS A 25 36.46 -36.75 7.46
C LYS A 25 38.01 -36.80 7.49
N GLY A 26 38.58 -36.81 8.69
CA GLY A 26 40.04 -36.85 8.87
C GLY A 26 40.72 -35.52 9.08
N PHE A 27 40.00 -34.41 9.02
CA PHE A 27 40.54 -33.07 9.28
C PHE A 27 39.74 -32.35 10.37
N ARG A 28 40.45 -31.57 11.17
CA ARG A 28 39.85 -30.68 12.18
C ARG A 28 39.32 -29.42 11.46
N PRO A 29 38.09 -28.93 11.74
CA PRO A 29 37.55 -27.70 11.20
C PRO A 29 38.58 -26.53 11.30
N GLY A 30 38.75 -25.80 10.21
CA GLY A 30 39.72 -24.70 10.13
C GLY A 30 41.20 -25.11 9.92
N LYS A 31 41.54 -26.41 9.81
CA LYS A 31 42.89 -26.93 9.57
C LYS A 31 43.00 -27.77 8.28
N ILE A 32 42.01 -27.68 7.43
CA ILE A 32 42.02 -28.39 6.14
C ILE A 32 42.99 -27.64 5.20
N PRO A 33 43.98 -28.33 4.57
CA PRO A 33 44.87 -27.69 3.58
C PRO A 33 44.09 -27.09 2.42
N ALA A 34 44.52 -25.92 1.92
CA ALA A 34 43.82 -25.19 0.85
C ALA A 34 43.63 -26.03 -0.41
N ASN A 35 44.65 -26.81 -0.81
CA ASN A 35 44.60 -27.68 -1.96
C ASN A 35 43.59 -28.83 -1.84
N ILE A 36 43.24 -29.23 -0.63
CA ILE A 36 42.19 -30.23 -0.39
C ILE A 36 40.80 -29.58 -0.47
N VAL A 37 40.65 -28.38 0.08
CA VAL A 37 39.41 -27.59 -0.05
C VAL A 37 39.13 -27.31 -1.53
N GLU A 38 40.11 -26.85 -2.26
CA GLU A 38 40.01 -26.57 -3.69
C GLU A 38 39.59 -27.78 -4.52
N ARG A 39 40.10 -28.97 -4.17
CA ARG A 39 39.75 -30.22 -4.85
C ARG A 39 38.32 -30.69 -4.52
N GLU A 40 37.87 -30.49 -3.27
CA GLU A 40 36.55 -30.95 -2.83
C GLU A 40 35.42 -29.98 -3.27
N VAL A 41 35.69 -28.68 -3.26
CA VAL A 41 34.71 -27.66 -3.65
C VAL A 41 34.72 -27.40 -5.14
N GLY A 42 35.88 -27.54 -5.77
CA GLY A 42 36.13 -27.23 -7.18
C GLY A 42 36.75 -25.84 -7.37
N GLU A 43 37.85 -25.80 -8.16
CA GLU A 43 38.54 -24.55 -8.50
C GLU A 43 37.60 -23.54 -9.19
N GLU A 44 36.67 -24.02 -9.99
CA GLU A 44 35.75 -23.20 -10.76
C GLU A 44 34.81 -22.42 -9.84
N TYR A 45 34.20 -23.10 -8.91
CA TYR A 45 33.30 -22.50 -7.89
C TYR A 45 34.03 -21.45 -7.05
N ILE A 46 35.26 -21.76 -6.58
CA ILE A 46 36.04 -20.82 -5.77
C ILE A 46 36.40 -19.57 -6.56
N ASN A 47 36.70 -19.73 -7.82
CA ASN A 47 37.01 -18.60 -8.70
C ASN A 47 35.80 -17.75 -8.99
N GLU A 48 34.62 -18.35 -9.20
CA GLU A 48 33.35 -17.62 -9.39
C GLU A 48 33.00 -16.79 -8.16
N GLU A 49 33.03 -17.39 -6.97
CA GLU A 49 32.81 -16.65 -5.74
C GLU A 49 33.84 -15.55 -5.48
N ALA A 50 35.11 -15.79 -5.80
CA ALA A 50 36.15 -14.77 -5.67
C ALA A 50 35.94 -13.59 -6.65
N VAL A 51 35.40 -13.85 -7.85
CA VAL A 51 35.00 -12.81 -8.80
C VAL A 51 33.80 -12.03 -8.26
N GLU A 52 32.81 -12.72 -7.70
CA GLU A 52 31.64 -12.09 -7.06
C GLU A 52 32.02 -11.20 -5.87
N MET A 53 33.03 -11.58 -5.10
CA MET A 53 33.58 -10.76 -4.01
C MET A 53 34.39 -9.55 -4.52
N TYR A 54 35.09 -9.70 -5.66
CA TYR A 54 35.93 -8.66 -6.23
C TYR A 54 35.14 -7.57 -6.96
N LEU A 55 34.06 -7.96 -7.66
CA LEU A 55 33.33 -7.10 -8.56
C LEU A 55 32.70 -5.88 -7.87
N PRO A 56 31.97 -5.98 -6.72
CA PRO A 56 31.30 -4.83 -6.12
C PRO A 56 32.27 -3.68 -5.79
N GLU A 57 33.48 -4.02 -5.33
CA GLU A 57 34.51 -3.03 -4.95
C GLU A 57 35.09 -2.29 -6.17
N ASN A 58 35.24 -3.00 -7.29
CA ASN A 58 35.93 -2.48 -8.47
C ASN A 58 35.03 -2.02 -9.60
N LEU A 59 33.83 -2.59 -9.67
CA LEU A 59 32.82 -2.23 -10.67
C LEU A 59 32.42 -0.75 -10.56
N PHE A 60 32.28 -0.25 -9.34
CA PHE A 60 31.97 1.16 -9.11
C PHE A 60 33.01 2.10 -9.73
N THR A 61 34.30 1.77 -9.59
CA THR A 61 35.38 2.55 -10.20
C THR A 61 35.30 2.51 -11.73
N ILE A 62 35.10 1.31 -12.30
CA ILE A 62 34.96 1.14 -13.75
C ILE A 62 33.77 1.92 -14.30
N LEU A 63 32.62 1.83 -13.64
CA LEU A 63 31.41 2.55 -14.05
C LEU A 63 31.59 4.06 -13.97
N LYS A 64 32.31 4.55 -12.96
CA LYS A 64 32.66 5.97 -12.81
C LYS A 64 33.58 6.45 -13.90
N ASP A 65 34.63 5.65 -14.24
CA ASP A 65 35.59 6.01 -15.29
C ASP A 65 34.93 6.03 -16.69
N GLU A 66 33.92 5.19 -16.90
CA GLU A 66 33.12 5.14 -18.15
C GLU A 66 31.92 6.09 -18.13
N GLU A 67 31.75 6.90 -17.08
CA GLU A 67 30.60 7.83 -16.89
C GLU A 67 29.24 7.13 -16.93
N ILE A 68 29.18 5.84 -16.57
CA ILE A 68 27.94 5.06 -16.50
C ILE A 68 27.32 5.14 -15.12
N SER A 69 26.07 5.59 -15.05
CA SER A 69 25.27 5.61 -13.83
C SER A 69 24.20 4.51 -13.89
N PRO A 70 24.36 3.42 -13.16
CA PRO A 70 23.38 2.35 -13.13
C PRO A 70 22.12 2.79 -12.36
N ALA A 71 20.95 2.40 -12.87
CA ALA A 71 19.67 2.63 -12.22
C ALA A 71 19.37 1.58 -11.13
N THR A 72 19.94 0.37 -11.29
CA THR A 72 19.83 -0.73 -10.30
C THR A 72 21.21 -1.30 -10.02
N ARG A 73 21.31 -2.16 -9.01
CA ARG A 73 22.56 -2.91 -8.78
C ARG A 73 22.90 -3.72 -10.02
N PRO A 74 24.13 -3.58 -10.58
CA PRO A 74 24.57 -4.40 -11.68
C PRO A 74 24.52 -5.89 -11.32
N ALA A 75 24.02 -6.72 -12.21
CA ALA A 75 23.94 -8.17 -12.03
C ALA A 75 25.01 -8.89 -12.87
N ILE A 76 25.67 -9.89 -12.29
CA ILE A 76 26.59 -10.74 -13.02
C ILE A 76 25.75 -11.72 -13.83
N LYS A 77 25.91 -11.71 -15.15
CA LYS A 77 25.22 -12.60 -16.07
C LYS A 77 26.01 -13.87 -16.36
N GLU A 78 27.32 -13.75 -16.57
CA GLU A 78 28.17 -14.88 -16.91
C GLU A 78 29.61 -14.58 -16.51
N ILE A 79 30.31 -15.62 -16.03
CA ILE A 79 31.76 -15.59 -15.76
C ILE A 79 32.41 -16.65 -16.61
N LYS A 80 33.34 -16.27 -17.52
CA LYS A 80 34.09 -17.18 -18.36
C LYS A 80 35.55 -17.17 -17.98
N LYS A 81 36.09 -18.31 -17.54
CA LYS A 81 37.51 -18.48 -17.23
C LYS A 81 38.34 -18.53 -18.53
N LYS A 82 39.37 -17.69 -18.62
CA LYS A 82 40.44 -17.75 -19.59
C LYS A 82 41.75 -18.22 -18.93
N LYS A 83 42.80 -18.42 -19.70
CA LYS A 83 44.07 -18.96 -19.19
C LYS A 83 44.67 -18.16 -18.03
N ASN A 84 44.59 -16.81 -18.07
CA ASN A 84 45.13 -15.91 -17.04
C ASN A 84 44.15 -14.77 -16.65
N SER A 85 42.87 -14.88 -16.98
CA SER A 85 41.89 -13.83 -16.75
C SER A 85 40.49 -14.41 -16.71
N PHE A 86 39.55 -13.60 -16.24
CA PHE A 86 38.14 -13.88 -16.29
C PHE A 86 37.43 -12.84 -17.15
N ASP A 87 36.64 -13.29 -18.11
CA ASP A 87 35.65 -12.43 -18.77
C ASP A 87 34.37 -12.48 -17.97
N VAL A 88 33.95 -11.34 -17.50
CA VAL A 88 32.73 -11.21 -16.72
C VAL A 88 31.75 -10.36 -17.52
N GLU A 89 30.59 -10.93 -17.82
CA GLU A 89 29.49 -10.22 -18.44
C GLU A 89 28.59 -9.69 -17.33
N VAL A 90 28.47 -8.36 -17.26
CA VAL A 90 27.66 -7.68 -16.24
C VAL A 90 26.50 -6.99 -16.94
N LEU A 91 25.29 -7.25 -16.45
CA LEU A 91 24.08 -6.56 -16.88
C LEU A 91 23.94 -5.27 -16.08
N ILE A 92 23.86 -4.15 -16.78
CA ILE A 92 23.69 -2.82 -16.19
C ILE A 92 22.40 -2.24 -16.71
N THR A 93 21.45 -2.00 -15.82
CA THR A 93 20.21 -1.30 -16.14
C THR A 93 20.45 0.20 -16.05
N LEU A 94 20.20 0.90 -17.13
CA LEU A 94 20.34 2.37 -17.19
C LEU A 94 18.99 3.04 -16.96
N TRP A 95 19.02 4.27 -16.46
CA TRP A 95 17.85 5.11 -16.42
C TRP A 95 17.30 5.35 -17.84
N PRO A 96 16.04 5.09 -18.11
CA PRO A 96 15.45 5.41 -19.41
C PRO A 96 15.40 6.92 -19.60
N LYS A 97 15.59 7.38 -20.83
CA LYS A 97 15.50 8.80 -21.18
C LYS A 97 14.17 9.09 -21.84
N ILE A 98 13.50 10.12 -21.35
CA ILE A 98 12.31 10.66 -22.01
C ILE A 98 12.79 11.55 -23.17
N SER A 99 12.36 11.23 -24.39
CA SER A 99 12.73 11.97 -25.58
C SER A 99 11.95 13.27 -25.75
N LYS A 100 10.74 13.33 -25.20
CA LYS A 100 9.82 14.47 -25.29
C LYS A 100 8.98 14.56 -24.05
N LEU A 101 8.90 15.76 -23.47
CA LEU A 101 7.97 16.03 -22.38
C LEU A 101 6.51 15.88 -22.85
N PRO A 102 5.62 15.33 -22.00
CA PRO A 102 4.20 15.43 -22.20
C PRO A 102 3.77 16.91 -22.16
N LYS A 103 2.59 17.22 -22.70
CA LYS A 103 2.05 18.55 -22.57
C LYS A 103 1.74 18.84 -21.08
N LEU A 104 2.27 19.93 -20.54
CA LEU A 104 2.10 20.30 -19.14
C LEU A 104 0.80 21.07 -18.87
N ASP A 105 0.07 21.49 -19.90
CA ASP A 105 -1.20 22.21 -19.83
C ASP A 105 -2.43 21.27 -19.82
N GLN A 106 -2.28 20.10 -19.19
CA GLN A 106 -3.35 19.11 -19.08
C GLN A 106 -4.49 19.61 -18.18
N THR A 107 -5.71 19.32 -18.59
CA THR A 107 -6.92 19.60 -17.81
C THR A 107 -7.56 18.30 -17.35
N VAL A 108 -8.00 18.26 -16.10
CA VAL A 108 -8.74 17.13 -15.53
C VAL A 108 -10.11 17.65 -15.11
N GLU A 109 -11.15 16.95 -15.53
CA GLU A 109 -12.50 17.24 -15.03
C GLU A 109 -12.62 16.72 -13.60
N VAL A 110 -13.09 17.59 -12.73
CA VAL A 110 -13.29 17.27 -11.31
C VAL A 110 -14.69 17.70 -10.88
N GLU A 111 -15.17 17.08 -9.80
CA GLU A 111 -16.46 17.41 -9.22
C GLU A 111 -16.46 18.81 -8.57
N SER A 112 -17.66 19.36 -8.35
CA SER A 112 -17.82 20.63 -7.66
C SER A 112 -17.44 20.50 -6.19
N ILE A 113 -16.65 21.44 -5.69
CA ILE A 113 -16.31 21.52 -4.26
C ILE A 113 -17.45 22.11 -3.41
N LYS A 114 -18.44 22.75 -4.05
CA LYS A 114 -19.57 23.35 -3.31
C LYS A 114 -20.52 22.25 -2.85
N PRO A 115 -20.88 22.24 -1.55
CA PRO A 115 -21.89 21.33 -1.05
C PRO A 115 -23.25 21.60 -1.71
N THR A 116 -24.00 20.54 -1.91
CA THR A 116 -25.42 20.65 -2.30
C THR A 116 -26.30 20.76 -1.05
N SER A 117 -27.49 21.30 -1.21
CA SER A 117 -28.46 21.35 -0.09
C SER A 117 -28.79 19.96 0.45
N GLU A 118 -28.85 18.95 -0.45
CA GLU A 118 -29.11 17.56 -0.08
C GLU A 118 -28.00 16.99 0.81
N GLU A 119 -26.74 17.24 0.48
CA GLU A 119 -25.59 16.79 1.30
C GLU A 119 -25.58 17.44 2.69
N ILE A 120 -26.01 18.70 2.80
CA ILE A 120 -26.12 19.41 4.07
C ILE A 120 -27.28 18.81 4.89
N ASP A 121 -28.43 18.60 4.27
CA ASP A 121 -29.60 18.02 4.92
C ASP A 121 -29.32 16.58 5.37
N ASP A 122 -28.64 15.77 4.58
CA ASP A 122 -28.19 14.42 4.96
C ASP A 122 -27.25 14.43 6.18
N GLN A 123 -26.34 15.40 6.26
CA GLN A 123 -25.48 15.53 7.43
C GLN A 123 -26.26 15.96 8.69
N ILE A 124 -27.23 16.86 8.54
CA ILE A 124 -28.12 17.23 9.64
C ILE A 124 -28.90 16.00 10.14
N GLU A 125 -29.44 15.19 9.22
CA GLU A 125 -30.14 13.96 9.59
C GLU A 125 -29.22 12.95 10.29
N ARG A 126 -27.96 12.86 9.90
CA ARG A 126 -26.94 12.05 10.60
C ARG A 126 -26.69 12.55 12.01
N VAL A 127 -26.55 13.87 12.20
CA VAL A 127 -26.41 14.46 13.53
C VAL A 127 -27.64 14.18 14.38
N ARG A 128 -28.84 14.42 13.85
CA ARG A 128 -30.09 14.12 14.54
C ARG A 128 -30.23 12.63 14.90
N SER A 129 -29.76 11.75 14.02
CA SER A 129 -29.78 10.30 14.22
C SER A 129 -28.94 9.84 15.42
N GLN A 130 -27.87 10.56 15.76
CA GLN A 130 -27.06 10.26 16.95
C GLN A 130 -27.81 10.52 18.25
N PHE A 131 -28.84 11.41 18.22
CA PHE A 131 -29.68 11.77 19.35
C PHE A 131 -31.10 11.21 19.23
N ALA A 132 -31.30 10.25 18.31
CA ALA A 132 -32.61 9.64 18.11
C ALA A 132 -33.04 8.80 19.32
N GLU A 133 -34.32 8.90 19.69
CA GLU A 133 -34.93 8.04 20.70
C GLU A 133 -35.49 6.77 20.05
N ALA A 134 -35.29 5.63 20.71
CA ALA A 134 -35.78 4.34 20.26
C ALA A 134 -37.01 3.95 21.10
N THR A 135 -38.20 4.26 20.62
CA THR A 135 -39.47 4.00 21.34
C THR A 135 -40.10 2.69 20.89
N LYS A 136 -40.42 1.81 21.84
CA LYS A 136 -41.08 0.52 21.55
C LYS A 136 -42.42 0.73 20.84
N THR A 137 -42.62 -0.05 19.78
CA THR A 137 -43.85 -0.01 18.98
C THR A 137 -44.33 -1.40 18.62
N ASP A 138 -45.68 -1.54 18.47
CA ASP A 138 -46.31 -2.81 18.05
C ASP A 138 -46.57 -2.87 16.54
N ARG A 139 -46.20 -1.81 15.80
CA ARG A 139 -46.34 -1.81 14.34
C ARG A 139 -45.28 -2.71 13.66
N ALA A 140 -45.52 -3.06 12.42
CA ALA A 140 -44.57 -3.75 11.61
C ALA A 140 -43.29 -2.89 11.37
N VAL A 141 -42.16 -3.57 11.25
CA VAL A 141 -40.81 -3.01 10.99
C VAL A 141 -40.80 -2.18 9.72
N LYS A 142 -40.20 -1.01 9.79
CA LYS A 142 -39.86 -0.16 8.63
C LYS A 142 -38.37 0.06 8.57
N THR A 143 -37.90 0.41 7.39
CA THR A 143 -36.50 0.88 7.20
C THR A 143 -36.23 2.08 8.13
N GLY A 144 -35.10 2.07 8.84
CA GLY A 144 -34.73 3.06 9.85
C GLY A 144 -35.13 2.71 11.28
N ASP A 145 -35.98 1.69 11.50
CA ASP A 145 -36.33 1.25 12.86
C ASP A 145 -35.20 0.44 13.50
N TYR A 146 -35.14 0.45 14.82
CA TYR A 146 -34.32 -0.47 15.58
C TYR A 146 -35.11 -1.74 15.90
N VAL A 147 -34.52 -2.89 15.65
CA VAL A 147 -35.12 -4.18 16.04
C VAL A 147 -34.19 -4.93 16.99
N LEU A 148 -34.76 -5.44 18.08
CA LEU A 148 -34.04 -6.34 18.97
C LEU A 148 -34.21 -7.76 18.43
N ILE A 149 -33.11 -8.38 17.97
CA ILE A 149 -33.13 -9.67 17.29
C ILE A 149 -32.30 -10.72 18.02
N ASN A 150 -32.73 -11.97 17.91
CA ASN A 150 -31.85 -13.12 18.05
C ASN A 150 -31.58 -13.69 16.66
N LEU A 151 -30.33 -13.84 16.29
CA LEU A 151 -29.91 -14.40 15.03
C LEU A 151 -29.12 -15.68 15.29
N THR A 152 -29.55 -16.78 14.68
CA THR A 152 -28.85 -18.07 14.71
C THR A 152 -28.46 -18.45 13.31
N SER A 153 -27.18 -18.73 13.10
CA SER A 153 -26.61 -19.17 11.82
C SER A 153 -26.18 -20.63 11.89
N THR A 154 -26.61 -21.41 10.91
CA THR A 154 -26.25 -22.84 10.83
C THR A 154 -25.80 -23.21 9.43
N LYS A 155 -24.81 -24.09 9.34
CA LYS A 155 -24.35 -24.70 8.08
C LYS A 155 -24.24 -26.22 8.28
N ASN A 156 -24.88 -27.00 7.41
CA ASN A 156 -24.91 -28.45 7.52
C ASN A 156 -25.35 -28.95 8.93
N ASN A 157 -26.35 -28.33 9.51
CA ASN A 157 -26.86 -28.57 10.88
C ASN A 157 -25.87 -28.24 12.03
N ASN A 158 -24.73 -27.59 11.75
CA ASN A 158 -23.81 -27.12 12.76
C ASN A 158 -23.99 -25.61 12.95
N GLU A 159 -24.07 -25.17 14.19
CA GLU A 159 -24.18 -23.76 14.53
C GLU A 159 -22.85 -23.03 14.32
N ILE A 160 -22.92 -21.86 13.66
CA ILE A 160 -21.80 -20.95 13.47
C ILE A 160 -21.82 -19.95 14.63
N LYS A 161 -21.02 -20.23 15.66
CA LYS A 161 -21.01 -19.44 16.91
C LYS A 161 -20.53 -17.99 16.67
N ASP A 162 -19.61 -17.80 15.74
CA ASP A 162 -19.05 -16.48 15.44
C ASP A 162 -20.06 -15.54 14.76
N PHE A 163 -21.16 -16.08 14.27
CA PHE A 163 -22.26 -15.31 13.65
C PHE A 163 -23.63 -15.73 14.21
N THR A 164 -23.70 -15.98 15.51
CA THR A 164 -24.94 -16.23 16.27
C THR A 164 -25.03 -15.24 17.42
N PHE A 165 -26.10 -14.45 17.48
CA PHE A 165 -26.27 -13.35 18.43
C PHE A 165 -27.60 -13.47 19.18
N SER A 166 -27.59 -13.12 20.45
CA SER A 166 -28.79 -12.94 21.27
C SER A 166 -28.92 -11.50 21.71
N ASP A 167 -30.15 -10.98 21.69
CA ASP A 167 -30.49 -9.63 22.16
C ASP A 167 -29.64 -8.51 21.49
N ARG A 168 -29.41 -8.65 20.18
CA ARG A 168 -28.71 -7.64 19.41
C ARG A 168 -29.67 -6.60 18.89
N LEU A 169 -29.37 -5.34 19.18
CA LEU A 169 -30.07 -4.21 18.58
C LEU A 169 -29.51 -3.97 17.18
N TYR A 170 -30.38 -3.94 16.18
CA TYR A 170 -30.04 -3.77 14.77
C TYR A 170 -30.89 -2.66 14.17
N GLU A 171 -30.26 -1.72 13.47
CA GLU A 171 -30.94 -0.68 12.69
C GLU A 171 -31.21 -1.22 11.28
N VAL A 172 -32.48 -1.28 10.91
CA VAL A 172 -32.95 -1.81 9.63
C VAL A 172 -32.65 -0.83 8.50
N GLY A 173 -32.04 -1.32 7.44
CA GLY A 173 -31.62 -0.51 6.29
C GLY A 173 -30.12 -0.19 6.26
N THR A 174 -29.36 -0.59 7.28
CA THR A 174 -27.92 -0.34 7.32
C THR A 174 -27.08 -1.36 6.53
N GLY A 175 -27.62 -2.55 6.23
CA GLY A 175 -26.88 -3.65 5.58
C GLY A 175 -25.70 -4.17 6.40
N SER A 176 -25.56 -3.80 7.67
CA SER A 176 -24.36 -4.03 8.47
C SER A 176 -24.19 -5.48 8.94
N LEU A 177 -25.22 -6.31 8.86
CA LEU A 177 -25.16 -7.74 9.23
C LEU A 177 -25.15 -8.65 8.00
N ILE A 178 -26.26 -8.70 7.29
CA ILE A 178 -26.42 -9.54 6.08
C ILE A 178 -27.20 -8.66 5.09
N LYS A 179 -26.73 -8.56 3.85
CA LYS A 179 -27.31 -7.66 2.82
C LYS A 179 -28.80 -7.90 2.58
N SER A 180 -29.26 -9.16 2.63
CA SER A 180 -30.66 -9.49 2.42
C SER A 180 -31.54 -9.32 3.65
N LEU A 181 -30.94 -9.17 4.85
CA LEU A 181 -31.67 -9.13 6.12
C LEU A 181 -32.68 -7.97 6.17
N ASP A 182 -32.28 -6.77 5.73
CA ASP A 182 -33.12 -5.59 5.74
C ASP A 182 -34.44 -5.81 4.99
N SER A 183 -34.35 -6.34 3.76
CA SER A 183 -35.50 -6.65 2.93
C SER A 183 -36.41 -7.74 3.53
N LYS A 184 -35.86 -8.64 4.36
CA LYS A 184 -36.62 -9.69 5.04
C LYS A 184 -37.26 -9.21 6.35
N LEU A 185 -36.70 -8.19 6.98
CA LEU A 185 -37.23 -7.60 8.21
C LEU A 185 -38.35 -6.61 7.90
N GLU A 186 -38.35 -5.96 6.75
CA GLU A 186 -39.38 -4.97 6.40
C GLU A 186 -40.78 -5.58 6.39
N GLY A 187 -41.70 -4.94 7.09
CA GLY A 187 -43.10 -5.41 7.22
C GLY A 187 -43.32 -6.52 8.24
N VAL A 188 -42.28 -6.96 8.95
CA VAL A 188 -42.37 -8.04 9.95
C VAL A 188 -42.78 -7.47 11.30
N ALA A 189 -43.63 -8.21 12.05
CA ALA A 189 -44.06 -7.83 13.38
C ALA A 189 -43.16 -8.42 14.49
N SER A 190 -43.22 -7.81 15.68
CA SER A 190 -42.59 -8.37 16.87
C SER A 190 -43.09 -9.80 17.16
N GLY A 191 -42.17 -10.67 17.58
CA GLY A 191 -42.43 -12.10 17.82
C GLY A 191 -42.32 -13.02 16.59
N ALA A 192 -42.14 -12.47 15.41
CA ALA A 192 -41.99 -13.27 14.19
C ALA A 192 -40.61 -13.94 14.07
N ILE A 193 -40.61 -15.09 13.43
CA ILE A 193 -39.37 -15.83 13.08
C ILE A 193 -39.24 -15.83 11.57
N ILE A 194 -38.12 -15.36 11.10
CA ILE A 194 -37.73 -15.35 9.68
C ILE A 194 -36.66 -16.40 9.46
N LYS A 195 -36.77 -17.17 8.38
CA LYS A 195 -35.76 -18.14 7.97
C LYS A 195 -35.41 -17.92 6.52
N PHE A 196 -34.12 -17.87 6.23
CA PHE A 196 -33.60 -17.74 4.86
C PHE A 196 -32.18 -18.30 4.79
N THR A 197 -31.71 -18.54 3.58
CA THR A 197 -30.32 -18.96 3.32
C THR A 197 -29.63 -17.82 2.59
N ASP A 198 -28.42 -17.45 3.03
CA ASP A 198 -27.62 -16.40 2.39
C ASP A 198 -26.11 -16.66 2.56
N ASN A 199 -25.33 -15.85 1.88
CA ASN A 199 -23.89 -15.84 2.05
C ASN A 199 -23.51 -14.77 3.08
N ILE A 200 -22.64 -15.12 4.02
CA ILE A 200 -22.20 -14.21 5.08
C ILE A 200 -20.77 -13.78 4.77
N GLU A 201 -20.62 -12.61 4.14
CA GLU A 201 -19.32 -12.08 3.71
C GLU A 201 -18.36 -11.85 4.89
N GLN A 202 -18.89 -11.44 6.05
CA GLN A 202 -18.09 -11.13 7.26
C GLN A 202 -17.31 -12.32 7.80
N ILE A 203 -17.76 -13.54 7.53
CA ILE A 203 -17.09 -14.78 7.95
C ILE A 203 -16.70 -15.67 6.77
N ASN A 204 -16.84 -15.15 5.54
CA ASN A 204 -16.53 -15.84 4.29
C ASN A 204 -17.20 -17.21 4.16
N GLU A 205 -18.49 -17.30 4.56
CA GLU A 205 -19.28 -18.53 4.53
C GLU A 205 -20.45 -18.41 3.55
N GLU A 206 -20.58 -19.40 2.68
CA GLU A 206 -21.65 -19.49 1.69
C GLU A 206 -22.73 -20.47 2.10
N ASN A 207 -23.99 -20.23 1.63
CA ASN A 207 -25.14 -21.07 1.85
C ASN A 207 -25.40 -21.36 3.34
N VAL A 208 -25.41 -20.31 4.15
CA VAL A 208 -25.69 -20.38 5.59
C VAL A 208 -27.20 -20.24 5.82
N ASP A 209 -27.77 -21.16 6.57
CA ASP A 209 -29.17 -21.08 7.01
C ASP A 209 -29.26 -20.13 8.21
N VAL A 210 -29.97 -19.02 8.02
CA VAL A 210 -30.13 -17.97 9.01
C VAL A 210 -31.55 -18.00 9.56
N THR A 211 -31.67 -18.04 10.87
CA THR A 211 -32.93 -17.90 11.59
C THR A 211 -32.91 -16.65 12.45
N VAL A 212 -33.82 -15.74 12.23
CA VAL A 212 -33.94 -14.48 12.97
C VAL A 212 -35.26 -14.41 13.71
N LEU A 213 -35.21 -14.27 15.02
CA LEU A 213 -36.35 -13.96 15.86
C LEU A 213 -36.36 -12.46 16.13
N VAL A 214 -37.40 -11.76 15.70
CA VAL A 214 -37.66 -10.35 16.03
C VAL A 214 -38.33 -10.27 17.39
N LYS A 215 -37.58 -9.91 18.42
CA LYS A 215 -38.12 -9.83 19.81
C LYS A 215 -38.90 -8.56 20.05
N GLU A 216 -38.42 -7.46 19.54
CA GLU A 216 -38.99 -6.13 19.80
C GLU A 216 -38.69 -5.21 18.61
N VAL A 217 -39.67 -4.37 18.29
CA VAL A 217 -39.52 -3.31 17.29
C VAL A 217 -39.51 -1.97 18.03
N ARG A 218 -38.54 -1.11 17.71
CA ARG A 218 -38.46 0.23 18.27
C ARG A 218 -38.41 1.23 17.14
N GLU A 219 -39.36 2.16 17.15
CA GLU A 219 -39.38 3.26 16.21
C GLU A 219 -38.24 4.23 16.51
N LYS A 220 -37.48 4.61 15.52
CA LYS A 220 -36.46 5.65 15.59
C LYS A 220 -37.14 7.00 15.45
N ILE A 221 -37.19 7.74 16.54
CA ILE A 221 -37.79 9.08 16.56
C ILE A 221 -36.63 10.08 16.58
N LEU A 222 -36.52 10.83 15.50
CA LEU A 222 -35.55 11.91 15.41
C LEU A 222 -36.04 13.14 16.17
N PRO A 223 -35.18 13.81 16.95
CA PRO A 223 -35.58 15.06 17.60
C PRO A 223 -35.95 16.11 16.55
N ASP A 224 -36.90 17.00 16.89
CA ASP A 224 -37.24 18.13 16.03
C ASP A 224 -36.03 19.07 15.89
N LEU A 225 -35.77 19.50 14.64
CA LEU A 225 -34.68 20.43 14.37
C LEU A 225 -35.12 21.85 14.75
N THR A 226 -34.80 22.26 15.99
CA THR A 226 -35.07 23.58 16.52
C THR A 226 -33.78 24.23 17.02
N ASP A 227 -33.75 25.56 17.11
CA ASP A 227 -32.58 26.29 17.63
C ASP A 227 -32.28 25.88 19.09
N GLU A 228 -33.36 25.63 19.89
CA GLU A 228 -33.24 25.13 21.27
C GLU A 228 -32.53 23.78 21.32
N TRP A 229 -32.98 22.82 20.47
CA TRP A 229 -32.34 21.50 20.38
C TRP A 229 -30.88 21.60 19.96
N VAL A 230 -30.52 22.44 18.96
CA VAL A 230 -29.15 22.63 18.51
C VAL A 230 -28.27 23.16 19.63
N SER A 231 -28.75 24.19 20.36
CA SER A 231 -28.01 24.81 21.47
C SER A 231 -27.82 23.89 22.69
N GLU A 232 -28.75 22.95 22.91
CA GLU A 232 -28.70 22.00 24.04
C GLU A 232 -27.83 20.79 23.74
N THR A 233 -27.78 20.35 22.47
CA THR A 233 -27.16 19.06 22.08
C THR A 233 -25.83 19.21 21.32
N THR A 234 -25.57 20.38 20.79
CA THR A 234 -24.35 20.70 20.03
C THR A 234 -23.62 21.90 20.63
N GLU A 235 -22.48 22.24 20.08
CA GLU A 235 -21.73 23.46 20.48
C GLU A 235 -22.16 24.73 19.73
N PHE A 236 -23.21 24.66 18.89
CA PHE A 236 -23.69 25.74 18.06
C PHE A 236 -24.91 26.44 18.72
N GLU A 237 -25.06 27.74 18.45
CA GLU A 237 -26.13 28.54 19.06
C GLU A 237 -27.50 28.34 18.36
N ASP A 238 -27.50 28.12 17.05
CA ASP A 238 -28.70 27.94 16.24
C ASP A 238 -28.50 27.04 15.03
N ILE A 239 -29.57 26.74 14.30
CA ILE A 239 -29.58 25.91 13.09
C ILE A 239 -28.71 26.52 11.98
N ASN A 240 -28.65 27.86 11.87
CA ASN A 240 -27.90 28.51 10.80
C ASN A 240 -26.39 28.36 11.04
N GLU A 241 -25.95 28.46 12.27
CA GLU A 241 -24.55 28.24 12.65
C GLU A 241 -24.16 26.79 12.42
N LEU A 242 -24.98 25.82 12.84
CA LEU A 242 -24.80 24.39 12.56
C LEU A 242 -24.69 24.14 11.04
N LYS A 243 -25.61 24.68 10.24
CA LYS A 243 -25.58 24.53 8.77
C LYS A 243 -24.32 25.12 8.17
N THR A 244 -23.90 26.30 8.60
CA THR A 244 -22.70 26.97 8.09
C THR A 244 -21.45 26.16 8.38
N GLU A 245 -21.36 25.55 9.56
CA GLU A 245 -20.20 24.74 9.92
C GLU A 245 -20.19 23.39 9.17
N LEU A 246 -21.34 22.74 9.03
CA LEU A 246 -21.47 21.53 8.21
C LEU A 246 -21.11 21.80 6.74
N GLU A 247 -21.55 22.94 6.18
CA GLU A 247 -21.19 23.38 4.83
C GLU A 247 -19.67 23.51 4.68
N LYS A 248 -18.98 24.19 5.60
CA LYS A 248 -17.52 24.31 5.60
C LYS A 248 -16.84 22.96 5.72
N ASN A 249 -17.32 22.07 6.57
CA ASN A 249 -16.74 20.74 6.75
C ASN A 249 -16.87 19.89 5.50
N ILE A 250 -18.06 19.86 4.87
CA ILE A 250 -18.27 19.17 3.59
C ILE A 250 -17.40 19.78 2.51
N GLU A 251 -17.32 21.12 2.40
CA GLU A 251 -16.47 21.81 1.44
C GLU A 251 -14.99 21.45 1.62
N ASN A 252 -14.50 21.39 2.87
CA ASN A 252 -13.12 20.99 3.14
C ASN A 252 -12.82 19.53 2.75
N ILE A 253 -13.74 18.62 3.05
CA ILE A 253 -13.63 17.21 2.62
C ILE A 253 -13.61 17.13 1.10
N LYS A 254 -14.56 17.80 0.43
CA LYS A 254 -14.61 17.85 -1.03
C LYS A 254 -13.36 18.47 -1.65
N LYS A 255 -12.82 19.54 -1.07
CA LYS A 255 -11.55 20.14 -1.52
C LYS A 255 -10.41 19.13 -1.50
N GLN A 256 -10.28 18.36 -0.43
CA GLN A 256 -9.24 17.33 -0.33
C GLN A 256 -9.46 16.20 -1.33
N GLN A 257 -10.70 15.73 -1.50
CA GLN A 257 -11.04 14.68 -2.45
C GLN A 257 -10.78 15.14 -3.90
N VAL A 258 -11.24 16.35 -4.26
CA VAL A 258 -11.03 16.93 -5.59
C VAL A 258 -9.55 17.15 -5.86
N ALA A 259 -8.78 17.62 -4.88
CA ALA A 259 -7.33 17.78 -5.03
C ALA A 259 -6.64 16.44 -5.32
N SER A 260 -7.01 15.38 -4.60
CA SER A 260 -6.48 14.03 -4.83
C SER A 260 -6.89 13.47 -6.19
N GLN A 261 -8.15 13.62 -6.58
CA GLN A 261 -8.66 13.20 -7.89
C GLN A 261 -7.96 13.96 -9.04
N TYR A 262 -7.79 15.26 -8.87
CA TYR A 262 -7.09 16.10 -9.85
C TYR A 262 -5.63 15.66 -10.01
N GLN A 263 -4.93 15.46 -8.88
CA GLN A 263 -3.53 15.01 -8.89
C GLN A 263 -3.40 13.63 -9.53
N ALA A 264 -4.26 12.67 -9.18
CA ALA A 264 -4.25 11.33 -9.75
C ALA A 264 -4.56 11.36 -11.27
N GLY A 265 -5.58 12.11 -11.67
CA GLY A 265 -5.96 12.26 -13.08
C GLY A 265 -4.88 12.96 -13.92
N LEU A 266 -4.25 14.00 -13.37
CA LEU A 266 -3.13 14.69 -14.02
C LEU A 266 -1.93 13.76 -14.18
N THR A 267 -1.55 13.04 -13.12
CA THR A 267 -0.47 12.06 -13.16
C THR A 267 -0.70 11.00 -14.23
N THR A 268 -1.90 10.45 -14.28
CA THR A 268 -2.26 9.43 -15.29
C THR A 268 -2.11 9.98 -16.72
N LYS A 269 -2.64 11.17 -17.00
CA LYS A 269 -2.54 11.79 -18.32
C LYS A 269 -1.09 12.10 -18.73
N LEU A 270 -0.28 12.60 -17.79
CA LEU A 270 1.13 12.88 -18.04
C LEU A 270 1.90 11.61 -18.38
N ILE A 271 1.67 10.52 -17.63
CA ILE A 271 2.32 9.22 -17.85
C ILE A 271 1.90 8.63 -19.21
N GLU A 272 0.60 8.64 -19.53
CA GLU A 272 0.10 8.12 -20.79
C GLU A 272 0.67 8.87 -22.01
N GLU A 273 0.78 10.21 -21.92
CA GLU A 273 1.32 11.01 -23.03
C GLU A 273 2.84 10.89 -23.16
N ALA A 274 3.55 10.58 -22.07
CA ALA A 274 5.00 10.45 -22.06
C ALA A 274 5.50 9.18 -22.76
N ASP A 275 4.67 8.14 -22.91
CA ASP A 275 5.00 6.82 -23.53
C ASP A 275 6.37 6.28 -23.07
N ILE A 276 6.55 6.17 -21.76
CA ILE A 276 7.81 5.77 -21.16
C ILE A 276 7.93 4.25 -21.15
N LYS A 277 9.04 3.73 -21.71
CA LYS A 277 9.37 2.30 -21.63
C LYS A 277 10.30 2.05 -20.45
N LEU A 278 9.76 1.52 -19.39
CA LEU A 278 10.51 1.18 -18.18
C LEU A 278 11.23 -0.16 -18.36
N PRO A 279 12.53 -0.27 -18.03
CA PRO A 279 13.21 -1.56 -17.92
C PRO A 279 12.58 -2.40 -16.81
N GLU A 280 12.35 -3.69 -17.09
CA GLU A 280 11.71 -4.62 -16.13
C GLU A 280 12.47 -4.68 -14.79
N GLN A 281 13.81 -4.73 -14.85
CA GLN A 281 14.65 -4.79 -13.65
C GLN A 281 14.52 -3.54 -12.78
N LEU A 282 14.24 -2.37 -13.38
CA LEU A 282 14.02 -1.14 -12.64
C LEU A 282 12.65 -1.18 -11.93
N VAL A 283 11.63 -1.68 -12.61
CA VAL A 283 10.29 -1.86 -12.02
C VAL A 283 10.34 -2.86 -10.86
N ILE A 284 11.02 -3.98 -11.02
CA ILE A 284 11.20 -4.99 -9.97
C ILE A 284 11.91 -4.38 -8.75
N ALA A 285 12.98 -3.62 -8.95
CA ALA A 285 13.70 -2.98 -7.85
C ALA A 285 12.82 -1.97 -7.07
N GLU A 286 11.99 -1.21 -7.77
CA GLU A 286 11.03 -0.29 -7.14
C GLU A 286 9.91 -1.05 -6.42
N MET A 287 9.40 -2.13 -7.03
CA MET A 287 8.42 -3.01 -6.37
C MET A 287 8.95 -3.58 -5.06
N ASP A 288 10.20 -4.04 -5.04
CA ASP A 288 10.84 -4.58 -3.84
C ASP A 288 10.95 -3.50 -2.75
N SER A 289 11.28 -2.26 -3.14
CA SER A 289 11.32 -1.12 -2.21
C SER A 289 9.95 -0.81 -1.61
N ILE A 290 8.91 -0.74 -2.45
CA ILE A 290 7.52 -0.49 -1.99
C ILE A 290 7.06 -1.63 -1.07
N LEU A 291 7.33 -2.89 -1.45
CA LEU A 291 6.97 -4.05 -0.63
C LEU A 291 7.66 -4.03 0.73
N GLN A 292 8.96 -3.69 0.80
CA GLN A 292 9.67 -3.57 2.06
C GLN A 292 9.05 -2.51 2.98
N ASN A 293 8.70 -1.34 2.42
CA ASN A 293 8.02 -0.28 3.18
C ASN A 293 6.64 -0.74 3.67
N PHE A 294 5.87 -1.40 2.82
CA PHE A 294 4.58 -1.96 3.18
C PHE A 294 4.68 -3.00 4.31
N LEU A 295 5.65 -3.92 4.23
CA LEU A 295 5.88 -4.91 5.28
C LEU A 295 6.30 -4.26 6.60
N ALA A 296 7.16 -3.23 6.54
CA ALA A 296 7.55 -2.47 7.73
C ALA A 296 6.37 -1.74 8.38
N GLU A 297 5.43 -1.20 7.58
CA GLU A 297 4.21 -0.57 8.07
C GLU A 297 3.27 -1.58 8.74
N LEU A 298 3.10 -2.77 8.15
CA LEU A 298 2.34 -3.85 8.77
C LEU A 298 2.95 -4.27 10.11
N GLU A 299 4.28 -4.38 10.18
CA GLU A 299 4.99 -4.75 11.40
C GLU A 299 4.82 -3.69 12.50
N GLN A 300 4.92 -2.40 12.17
CA GLN A 300 4.66 -1.30 13.10
C GLN A 300 3.25 -1.35 13.69
N ASN A 301 2.27 -1.76 12.90
CA ASN A 301 0.88 -1.93 13.32
C ASN A 301 0.60 -3.30 13.96
N ASN A 302 1.62 -4.15 14.14
CA ASN A 302 1.49 -5.54 14.63
C ASN A 302 0.52 -6.40 13.80
N ILE A 303 0.42 -6.16 12.51
CA ILE A 303 -0.42 -6.91 11.57
C ILE A 303 0.48 -7.87 10.80
N LYS A 304 0.15 -9.16 10.80
CA LYS A 304 0.83 -10.13 9.94
C LYS A 304 0.27 -10.07 8.53
N LEU A 305 1.12 -10.31 7.54
CA LEU A 305 0.72 -10.32 6.12
C LEU A 305 -0.44 -11.31 5.85
N GLU A 306 -0.43 -12.47 6.50
CA GLU A 306 -1.50 -13.46 6.40
C GLU A 306 -2.84 -12.94 6.93
N ASP A 307 -2.82 -12.16 8.01
CA ASP A 307 -4.03 -11.58 8.59
C ASP A 307 -4.52 -10.39 7.75
N TYR A 308 -3.60 -9.62 7.15
CA TYR A 308 -3.94 -8.59 6.17
C TYR A 308 -4.70 -9.19 4.97
N PHE A 309 -4.22 -10.28 4.38
CA PHE A 309 -4.93 -10.97 3.29
C PHE A 309 -6.31 -11.50 3.70
N LYS A 310 -6.46 -12.01 4.93
CA LYS A 310 -7.77 -12.46 5.44
C LYS A 310 -8.74 -11.30 5.62
N ILE A 311 -8.28 -10.16 6.12
CA ILE A 311 -9.12 -8.98 6.40
C ILE A 311 -9.54 -8.30 5.09
N THR A 312 -8.61 -8.15 4.15
CA THR A 312 -8.86 -7.43 2.89
C THR A 312 -9.45 -8.30 1.79
N GLY A 313 -9.34 -9.62 1.90
CA GLY A 313 -9.71 -10.55 0.84
C GLY A 313 -8.81 -10.49 -0.40
N LEU A 314 -7.70 -9.75 -0.34
CA LEU A 314 -6.71 -9.64 -1.41
C LEU A 314 -5.94 -10.95 -1.56
N THR A 315 -5.58 -11.28 -2.80
CA THR A 315 -4.68 -12.39 -3.12
C THR A 315 -3.25 -11.87 -3.28
N GLU A 316 -2.26 -12.76 -3.16
CA GLU A 316 -0.86 -12.42 -3.38
C GLU A 316 -0.62 -11.90 -4.82
N ASP A 317 -1.27 -12.51 -5.82
CA ASP A 317 -1.18 -12.07 -7.21
C ASP A 317 -1.76 -10.68 -7.42
N ALA A 318 -2.88 -10.36 -6.76
CA ALA A 318 -3.50 -9.02 -6.82
C ALA A 318 -2.60 -7.96 -6.16
N LEU A 319 -1.99 -8.28 -5.01
CA LEU A 319 -1.01 -7.39 -4.36
C LEU A 319 0.20 -7.16 -5.26
N ARG A 320 0.72 -8.20 -5.89
CA ARG A 320 1.86 -8.10 -6.81
C ARG A 320 1.55 -7.22 -8.02
N GLU A 321 0.37 -7.36 -8.58
CA GLU A 321 -0.08 -6.52 -9.71
C GLU A 321 -0.22 -5.06 -9.29
N ASP A 322 -0.79 -4.78 -8.13
CA ASP A 322 -0.92 -3.43 -7.58
C ASP A 322 0.45 -2.78 -7.34
N LEU A 323 1.38 -3.51 -6.73
CA LEU A 323 2.77 -3.07 -6.53
C LEU A 323 3.46 -2.77 -7.87
N ASN A 324 3.24 -3.58 -8.90
CA ASN A 324 3.79 -3.36 -10.24
C ASN A 324 3.27 -2.07 -10.86
N GLN A 325 1.96 -1.84 -10.78
CA GLN A 325 1.33 -0.62 -11.27
C GLN A 325 1.81 0.61 -10.50
N GLN A 326 1.92 0.52 -9.18
CA GLN A 326 2.42 1.60 -8.34
C GLN A 326 3.89 1.92 -8.64
N ALA A 327 4.76 0.91 -8.74
CA ALA A 327 6.15 1.08 -9.11
C ALA A 327 6.32 1.74 -10.49
N SER A 328 5.54 1.27 -11.46
CA SER A 328 5.56 1.84 -12.81
C SER A 328 5.11 3.30 -12.85
N ARG A 329 4.09 3.66 -12.08
CA ARG A 329 3.62 5.07 -11.95
C ARG A 329 4.67 5.94 -11.28
N ASN A 330 5.24 5.49 -10.16
CA ASN A 330 6.27 6.23 -9.42
C ASN A 330 7.48 6.53 -10.32
N LEU A 331 8.03 5.50 -10.95
CA LEU A 331 9.17 5.64 -11.85
C LEU A 331 8.88 6.56 -13.03
N SER A 332 7.72 6.41 -13.66
CA SER A 332 7.33 7.26 -14.77
C SER A 332 7.23 8.72 -14.35
N MET A 333 6.64 9.00 -13.19
CA MET A 333 6.51 10.36 -12.68
C MET A 333 7.86 10.98 -12.31
N VAL A 334 8.76 10.21 -11.69
CA VAL A 334 10.14 10.64 -11.41
C VAL A 334 10.84 11.06 -12.69
N LEU A 335 10.78 10.24 -13.75
CA LEU A 335 11.42 10.54 -15.02
C LEU A 335 10.82 11.77 -15.70
N ILE A 336 9.50 11.96 -15.63
CA ILE A 336 8.84 13.17 -16.14
C ILE A 336 9.33 14.40 -15.39
N LEU A 337 9.36 14.34 -14.04
CA LEU A 337 9.82 15.45 -13.21
C LEU A 337 11.31 15.78 -13.45
N ASP A 338 12.17 14.78 -13.55
CA ASP A 338 13.57 14.98 -13.90
C ASP A 338 13.73 15.70 -15.24
N LYS A 339 12.93 15.30 -16.24
CA LYS A 339 12.94 15.96 -17.54
C LYS A 339 12.41 17.38 -17.50
N VAL A 340 11.38 17.65 -16.69
CA VAL A 340 10.88 19.01 -16.43
C VAL A 340 11.96 19.87 -15.79
N ILE A 341 12.63 19.35 -14.76
CA ILE A 341 13.72 20.06 -14.07
C ILE A 341 14.85 20.41 -15.05
N GLU A 342 15.22 19.45 -15.91
CA GLU A 342 16.26 19.65 -16.93
C GLU A 342 15.84 20.71 -17.97
N ASP A 343 14.66 20.56 -18.58
CA ASP A 343 14.22 21.41 -19.69
C ASP A 343 13.88 22.85 -19.25
N PHE A 344 13.43 23.05 -18.01
CA PHE A 344 13.12 24.35 -17.44
C PHE A 344 14.23 24.93 -16.55
N GLU A 345 15.38 24.24 -16.47
CA GLU A 345 16.54 24.66 -15.64
C GLU A 345 16.14 25.01 -14.19
N ILE A 346 15.22 24.24 -13.60
CA ILE A 346 14.70 24.49 -12.25
C ILE A 346 15.82 24.30 -11.22
N LYS A 347 16.07 25.33 -10.42
CA LYS A 347 17.07 25.28 -9.34
C LYS A 347 16.39 25.50 -8.00
N LEU A 348 16.81 24.72 -7.01
CA LEU A 348 16.36 24.90 -5.63
C LEU A 348 16.89 26.23 -5.09
N ASN A 349 16.04 26.98 -4.43
CA ASN A 349 16.41 28.18 -3.68
C ASN A 349 16.59 27.87 -2.18
N GLU A 350 17.05 28.86 -1.39
CA GLU A 350 17.27 28.66 0.05
C GLU A 350 15.99 28.33 0.83
N ASN A 351 14.83 28.88 0.40
CA ASN A 351 13.55 28.57 1.01
C ASN A 351 13.12 27.12 0.72
N ASP A 352 13.36 26.61 -0.49
CA ASP A 352 13.06 25.23 -0.85
C ASP A 352 13.89 24.24 -0.02
N ASN A 353 15.18 24.55 0.19
CA ASN A 353 16.03 23.75 1.06
C ASN A 353 15.51 23.71 2.51
N SER A 354 15.05 24.85 3.05
CA SER A 354 14.50 24.90 4.40
C SER A 354 13.19 24.11 4.54
N LEU A 355 12.35 24.08 3.52
CA LEU A 355 11.14 23.27 3.49
C LEU A 355 11.44 21.77 3.41
N ILE A 356 12.46 21.42 2.63
CA ILE A 356 12.94 20.02 2.54
C ILE A 356 13.50 19.58 3.90
N ASP A 357 14.33 20.41 4.54
CA ASP A 357 14.90 20.12 5.85
C ASP A 357 13.81 19.96 6.93
N GLN A 358 12.81 20.85 6.96
CA GLN A 358 11.65 20.73 7.86
C GLN A 358 10.84 19.44 7.60
N HIS A 359 10.65 19.07 6.34
CA HIS A 359 9.95 17.84 6.01
C HIS A 359 10.75 16.60 6.40
N MET A 360 12.06 16.62 6.24
CA MET A 360 12.95 15.53 6.67
C MET A 360 13.04 15.38 8.19
N GLU A 361 13.02 16.50 8.94
CA GLU A 361 12.99 16.50 10.40
C GLU A 361 11.66 15.95 10.97
N SER A 362 10.55 16.13 10.24
CA SER A 362 9.22 15.64 10.63
C SER A 362 9.01 14.14 10.36
N HIS A 363 9.86 13.52 9.54
CA HIS A 363 9.85 12.11 9.26
C HIS A 363 11.09 11.45 9.85
N ASP A 364 10.90 10.40 10.68
CA ASP A 364 11.97 9.63 11.32
C ASP A 364 13.09 9.28 10.34
N SER A 365 14.33 9.39 10.80
CA SER A 365 15.56 9.27 10.00
C SER A 365 15.67 8.01 9.12
N ASP A 366 14.96 6.94 9.46
CA ASP A 366 14.95 5.70 8.69
C ASP A 366 14.10 5.76 7.41
N LYS A 367 13.12 6.69 7.35
CA LYS A 367 12.33 6.95 6.13
C LYS A 367 13.04 7.88 5.14
N ALA A 368 13.98 8.68 5.59
CA ALA A 368 14.75 9.61 4.75
C ALA A 368 15.64 8.89 3.73
N VAL A 369 16.03 7.65 3.98
CA VAL A 369 16.87 6.85 3.06
C VAL A 369 16.16 6.54 1.74
N SER A 370 14.83 6.41 1.75
CA SER A 370 14.05 6.14 0.53
C SER A 370 13.95 7.36 -0.39
N TYR A 371 13.90 8.57 0.18
CA TYR A 371 13.80 9.81 -0.61
C TYR A 371 15.13 10.32 -1.14
N THR A 372 16.25 9.98 -0.51
CA THR A 372 17.59 10.40 -1.00
C THR A 372 17.96 9.75 -2.32
N HIS A 373 17.38 8.62 -2.69
CA HIS A 373 17.52 8.05 -4.04
C HIS A 373 16.70 8.80 -5.10
N LEU A 374 15.67 9.53 -4.71
CA LEU A 374 14.81 10.30 -5.61
C LEU A 374 15.28 11.75 -5.81
N THR A 375 16.10 12.28 -4.89
CA THR A 375 16.50 13.71 -4.90
C THR A 375 17.94 13.99 -5.33
N LEU A 376 18.71 12.99 -5.76
CA LEU A 376 20.13 13.15 -6.08
C LEU A 376 20.58 12.78 -7.51
N PRO A 377 19.99 13.38 -8.58
CA PRO A 377 20.77 13.62 -9.78
C PRO A 377 21.52 14.97 -9.76
N THR A 378 21.17 15.91 -8.86
CA THR A 378 21.66 17.30 -8.93
C THR A 378 23.05 17.56 -8.36
N LYS A 379 23.75 16.55 -7.82
CA LYS A 379 25.19 16.70 -7.46
C LYS A 379 26.15 16.15 -8.52
N ARG A 380 25.85 16.39 -9.78
CA ARG A 380 26.72 16.02 -10.90
C ARG A 380 27.19 17.22 -11.72
N ILE A 381 27.41 18.34 -11.11
CA ILE A 381 28.17 19.40 -11.76
C ILE A 381 29.10 20.00 -10.70
N VAL A 382 30.28 19.43 -10.57
CA VAL A 382 31.62 20.06 -10.56
C VAL A 382 32.62 18.94 -10.75
#